data_7b6cd6518d2116629cf0a90940ceb464
#
_entry.id   7b6cd6518d2116629cf0a90940ceb464
#
_cell.length_a   1.000
_cell.length_b   1.000
_cell.length_c   1.000
_cell.angle_alpha   90.00
_cell.angle_beta   90.00
_cell.angle_gamma   90.00
#
_symmetry.space_group_name_H-M   'P 1'
#
loop_
_entity.id
_entity.type
_entity.pdbx_description
1 polymer ?
#
loop_
_entity_poly.entity_id
_entity_poly.type
_entity_poly.pdbx_seq_one_letter_code
_entity_poly.pdbx_strand_id
1 'polypeptide(L)'
;MLAGRAPGSADRPGTEFGPDLSEWAPFPGDGGDSPAWSRKRGAYQAEDIARGSSAVPYAELHAHSSYSFLDGASMPEELVEEAQRLGLRALAVTDHDGFYGIVRFAEAAREFGMPTVFGAELSLEPDIARTGQNDPPGEHLLVLARDGEGYRRLSRTIADAHMVAGEKGLLRYDREALAAAGGGHWLILTGCRKGALRRALDRGGVPAAEQALRELIETYGHDNIVVELTAQGMADDDEGNAVLAGLAAGAGVPTVATTGAHFAAPRRRRLAMAMAAVRARTDIDTISGWMPGVAGSHLRSGDEMARLLPAHPDAIDNAVGIAADCAFHLGLIAPQLPPFDVPDG
;
A
#
# COMPACT_ATOMS: atom_id res chain seq x y z
N MET A 1 23.81 -23.61 -4.66
CA MET A 1 24.32 -22.70 -5.69
C MET A 1 23.10 -22.22 -6.46
N LEU A 2 22.48 -21.13 -6.05
CA LEU A 2 21.46 -20.44 -6.79
C LEU A 2 22.12 -19.19 -7.38
N ALA A 3 22.28 -19.20 -8.69
CA ALA A 3 22.91 -18.13 -9.44
C ALA A 3 22.06 -16.86 -9.37
N GLY A 4 22.68 -15.75 -8.95
CA GLY A 4 22.08 -14.44 -8.94
C GLY A 4 21.59 -14.04 -10.33
N ARG A 5 20.36 -13.59 -10.42
CA ARG A 5 19.82 -12.88 -11.58
C ARG A 5 20.05 -11.39 -11.36
N ALA A 6 20.88 -10.82 -12.21
CA ALA A 6 21.04 -9.38 -12.32
C ALA A 6 19.74 -8.73 -12.84
N PRO A 7 19.32 -7.56 -12.32
CA PRO A 7 18.23 -6.79 -12.89
C PRO A 7 18.75 -6.04 -14.13
N GLY A 8 18.13 -6.24 -15.25
CA GLY A 8 18.38 -5.40 -16.45
C GLY A 8 18.43 -6.17 -17.75
N SER A 9 17.32 -6.18 -18.47
CA SER A 9 17.29 -5.97 -19.93
C SER A 9 15.84 -5.79 -20.38
N ALA A 10 15.62 -4.69 -21.07
CA ALA A 10 14.36 -4.29 -21.68
C ALA A 10 14.07 -5.11 -22.94
N ASP A 11 13.85 -6.42 -22.79
CA ASP A 11 13.30 -7.29 -23.85
C ASP A 11 12.77 -8.56 -23.20
N ARG A 12 11.69 -8.42 -22.39
CA ARG A 12 10.87 -9.56 -22.06
C ARG A 12 9.53 -9.42 -22.77
N PRO A 13 9.17 -10.34 -23.66
CA PRO A 13 7.83 -10.40 -24.21
C PRO A 13 6.87 -10.66 -23.06
N GLY A 14 5.86 -9.77 -22.93
CA GLY A 14 4.67 -9.90 -22.12
C GLY A 14 4.83 -10.72 -20.84
N THR A 15 5.22 -10.09 -19.75
CA THR A 15 4.97 -10.66 -18.42
C THR A 15 3.46 -10.69 -18.23
N GLU A 16 2.85 -11.86 -18.44
CA GLU A 16 1.49 -12.13 -18.06
C GLU A 16 1.42 -11.98 -16.54
N PHE A 17 0.65 -10.99 -16.09
CA PHE A 17 0.37 -10.79 -14.68
C PHE A 17 -0.54 -11.91 -14.18
N GLY A 18 0.01 -12.89 -13.47
CA GLY A 18 -0.75 -13.91 -12.76
C GLY A 18 -1.51 -14.93 -13.62
N PRO A 19 -2.24 -15.84 -12.99
CA PRO A 19 -3.06 -16.83 -13.68
C PRO A 19 -4.22 -16.18 -14.44
N ASP A 20 -4.57 -16.75 -15.58
CA ASP A 20 -5.70 -16.34 -16.42
C ASP A 20 -7.00 -16.23 -15.62
N LEU A 21 -7.57 -15.03 -15.57
CA LEU A 21 -8.81 -14.76 -14.82
C LEU A 21 -10.05 -15.40 -15.44
N SER A 22 -9.98 -15.91 -16.66
CA SER A 22 -11.12 -16.50 -17.36
C SER A 22 -11.61 -17.82 -16.73
N GLU A 23 -10.79 -18.46 -15.90
CA GLU A 23 -11.16 -19.72 -15.21
C GLU A 23 -11.91 -19.53 -13.87
N TRP A 24 -12.11 -18.29 -13.44
CA TRP A 24 -12.77 -18.02 -12.17
C TRP A 24 -14.29 -17.98 -12.32
N ALA A 25 -14.95 -19.03 -11.87
CA ALA A 25 -16.40 -19.02 -11.73
C ALA A 25 -16.84 -17.87 -10.81
N PRO A 26 -17.88 -17.09 -11.17
CA PRO A 26 -18.38 -16.03 -10.30
C PRO A 26 -18.83 -16.62 -8.97
N PHE A 27 -18.25 -16.11 -7.89
CA PHE A 27 -18.67 -16.48 -6.53
C PHE A 27 -20.07 -15.89 -6.28
N PRO A 28 -21.07 -16.67 -5.85
CA PRO A 28 -22.42 -16.18 -5.65
C PRO A 28 -22.62 -15.47 -4.29
N GLY A 29 -21.68 -14.64 -3.86
CA GLY A 29 -21.81 -13.87 -2.62
C GLY A 29 -20.50 -13.23 -2.19
N ASP A 30 -20.57 -12.21 -1.34
CA ASP A 30 -19.41 -11.47 -0.84
C ASP A 30 -18.72 -12.12 0.37
N GLY A 31 -19.08 -13.36 0.73
CA GLY A 31 -18.57 -14.06 1.92
C GLY A 31 -19.09 -13.49 3.24
N GLY A 32 -19.84 -12.39 3.21
CA GLY A 32 -20.44 -11.74 4.37
C GLY A 32 -21.91 -12.10 4.57
N ASP A 33 -22.45 -13.05 3.82
CA ASP A 33 -23.84 -13.51 3.89
C ASP A 33 -24.10 -14.35 5.17
N SER A 34 -23.89 -13.74 6.32
CA SER A 34 -24.49 -14.27 7.55
C SER A 34 -25.97 -13.93 7.56
N PRO A 35 -26.88 -14.93 7.69
CA PRO A 35 -28.31 -14.66 7.79
C PRO A 35 -28.70 -13.71 8.92
N ALA A 36 -27.82 -13.55 9.91
CA ALA A 36 -28.04 -12.70 11.08
C ALA A 36 -27.69 -11.21 10.84
N TRP A 37 -26.91 -10.87 9.81
CA TRP A 37 -26.31 -9.53 9.67
C TRP A 37 -26.48 -8.90 8.30
N SER A 38 -27.09 -9.59 7.35
CA SER A 38 -27.07 -9.12 5.97
C SER A 38 -28.07 -7.99 5.70
N ARG A 39 -27.62 -6.77 5.79
CA ARG A 39 -27.96 -5.86 4.71
C ARG A 39 -27.13 -6.31 3.52
N LYS A 40 -27.69 -7.12 2.64
CA LYS A 40 -26.98 -7.57 1.44
C LYS A 40 -26.43 -6.35 0.73
N ARG A 41 -25.12 -6.19 0.77
CA ARG A 41 -24.47 -5.25 -0.15
C ARG A 41 -24.66 -5.82 -1.56
N GLY A 42 -25.22 -5.04 -2.47
CA GLY A 42 -25.24 -5.43 -3.88
C GLY A 42 -23.81 -5.72 -4.35
N ALA A 43 -23.65 -6.69 -5.24
CA ALA A 43 -22.39 -6.90 -5.91
C ALA A 43 -21.90 -5.58 -6.53
N TYR A 44 -20.58 -5.35 -6.54
CA TYR A 44 -20.01 -4.21 -7.23
C TYR A 44 -20.41 -4.27 -8.71
N GLN A 45 -20.86 -3.16 -9.24
CA GLN A 45 -21.16 -3.00 -10.67
C GLN A 45 -20.16 -2.00 -11.23
N ALA A 46 -19.27 -2.51 -12.09
CA ALA A 46 -18.28 -1.66 -12.73
C ALA A 46 -18.95 -0.61 -13.61
N GLU A 47 -18.53 0.65 -13.50
CA GLU A 47 -18.84 1.67 -14.48
C GLU A 47 -18.16 1.32 -15.83
N ASP A 48 -18.72 1.77 -16.94
CA ASP A 48 -18.08 1.65 -18.25
C ASP A 48 -16.92 2.65 -18.35
N ILE A 49 -15.78 2.24 -17.81
CA ILE A 49 -14.57 3.05 -17.76
C ILE A 49 -13.57 2.50 -18.78
N ALA A 50 -13.35 3.28 -19.84
CA ALA A 50 -12.31 2.96 -20.80
C ALA A 50 -10.93 2.96 -20.08
N ARG A 51 -10.12 1.93 -20.35
CA ARG A 51 -8.76 1.89 -19.86
C ARG A 51 -7.96 3.04 -20.46
N GLY A 52 -7.35 3.84 -19.59
CA GLY A 52 -6.43 4.90 -20.02
C GLY A 52 -5.15 4.34 -20.65
N SER A 53 -4.42 5.20 -21.32
CA SER A 53 -3.11 4.89 -21.87
C SER A 53 -2.06 5.82 -21.28
N SER A 54 -0.93 5.26 -20.87
CA SER A 54 0.28 5.98 -20.49
C SER A 54 1.45 5.43 -21.31
N ALA A 55 2.30 6.29 -21.85
CA ALA A 55 3.48 5.87 -22.58
C ALA A 55 4.49 5.19 -21.64
N VAL A 56 4.54 5.64 -20.39
CA VAL A 56 5.36 5.05 -19.33
C VAL A 56 4.51 4.05 -18.54
N PRO A 57 4.84 2.74 -18.55
CA PRO A 57 4.18 1.77 -17.68
C PRO A 57 4.43 2.10 -16.20
N TYR A 58 3.38 2.00 -15.38
CA TYR A 58 3.49 2.26 -13.95
C TYR A 58 2.50 1.42 -13.14
N ALA A 59 2.89 1.04 -11.95
CA ALA A 59 2.04 0.41 -10.95
C ALA A 59 2.13 1.19 -9.63
N GLU A 60 0.99 1.43 -8.98
CA GLU A 60 0.99 2.07 -7.66
C GLU A 60 1.09 1.01 -6.58
N LEU A 61 2.08 1.15 -5.70
CA LEU A 61 2.38 0.19 -4.64
C LEU A 61 2.13 0.71 -3.22
N HIS A 62 1.68 1.97 -3.09
CA HIS A 62 1.41 2.59 -1.80
C HIS A 62 0.15 3.48 -1.89
N ALA A 63 -1.00 2.90 -1.59
CA ALA A 63 -2.26 3.63 -1.62
C ALA A 63 -3.17 3.26 -0.44
N HIS A 64 -3.80 4.29 0.14
CA HIS A 64 -4.74 4.19 1.24
C HIS A 64 -6.16 4.41 0.76
N SER A 65 -7.06 3.54 1.18
CA SER A 65 -8.50 3.71 0.98
C SER A 65 -9.14 4.43 2.18
N SER A 66 -10.44 4.69 2.08
CA SER A 66 -11.24 5.25 3.18
C SER A 66 -11.30 4.35 4.42
N TYR A 67 -10.77 3.14 4.36
CA TYR A 67 -10.61 2.26 5.50
C TYR A 67 -9.37 2.57 6.35
N SER A 68 -8.43 3.37 5.84
CA SER A 68 -7.49 4.17 6.64
C SER A 68 -8.25 5.36 7.21
N PHE A 69 -8.90 5.16 8.36
CA PHE A 69 -9.92 6.04 8.91
C PHE A 69 -9.40 7.47 9.16
N LEU A 70 -10.10 8.46 8.61
CA LEU A 70 -9.73 9.88 8.60
C LEU A 70 -8.39 10.21 7.91
N ASP A 71 -7.87 9.26 7.12
CA ASP A 71 -6.64 9.42 6.35
C ASP A 71 -6.91 9.24 4.84
N GLY A 72 -7.43 8.09 4.44
CA GLY A 72 -7.83 7.86 3.05
C GLY A 72 -9.21 8.47 2.72
N ALA A 73 -9.33 9.14 1.57
CA ALA A 73 -10.53 9.86 1.15
C ALA A 73 -11.22 9.30 -0.11
N SER A 74 -10.91 8.07 -0.48
CA SER A 74 -11.59 7.34 -1.57
C SER A 74 -11.91 5.92 -1.17
N MET A 75 -13.06 5.43 -1.62
CA MET A 75 -13.40 4.02 -1.45
C MET A 75 -12.45 3.14 -2.26
N PRO A 76 -12.23 1.87 -1.88
CA PRO A 76 -11.38 0.96 -2.63
C PRO A 76 -11.74 0.86 -4.11
N GLU A 77 -13.03 0.86 -4.44
CA GLU A 77 -13.54 0.81 -5.80
C GLU A 77 -13.15 2.06 -6.59
N GLU A 78 -13.21 3.24 -5.98
CA GLU A 78 -12.81 4.50 -6.62
C GLU A 78 -11.31 4.54 -6.95
N LEU A 79 -10.48 3.89 -6.12
CA LEU A 79 -9.04 3.73 -6.41
C LEU A 79 -8.83 2.85 -7.64
N VAL A 80 -9.55 1.73 -7.74
CA VAL A 80 -9.48 0.83 -8.91
C VAL A 80 -9.98 1.52 -10.19
N GLU A 81 -11.11 2.22 -10.12
CA GLU A 81 -11.67 2.97 -11.24
C GLU A 81 -10.71 4.04 -11.77
N GLU A 82 -10.06 4.76 -10.85
CA GLU A 82 -9.08 5.76 -11.26
C GLU A 82 -7.80 5.13 -11.80
N ALA A 83 -7.32 4.02 -11.21
CA ALA A 83 -6.20 3.26 -11.75
C ALA A 83 -6.48 2.77 -13.18
N GLN A 84 -7.72 2.35 -13.47
CA GLN A 84 -8.17 2.00 -14.82
C GLN A 84 -8.13 3.21 -15.76
N ARG A 85 -8.64 4.39 -15.33
CA ARG A 85 -8.58 5.65 -16.11
C ARG A 85 -7.16 6.10 -16.40
N LEU A 86 -6.24 5.89 -15.46
CA LEU A 86 -4.83 6.24 -15.58
C LEU A 86 -4.01 5.21 -16.36
N GLY A 87 -4.57 4.04 -16.65
CA GLY A 87 -3.90 2.95 -17.36
C GLY A 87 -2.80 2.26 -16.54
N LEU A 88 -2.94 2.23 -15.22
CA LEU A 88 -1.97 1.57 -14.34
C LEU A 88 -1.85 0.08 -14.64
N ARG A 89 -0.67 -0.47 -14.45
CA ARG A 89 -0.38 -1.90 -14.68
C ARG A 89 -0.84 -2.78 -13.55
N ALA A 90 -0.81 -2.25 -12.32
CA ALA A 90 -1.30 -2.90 -11.11
C ALA A 90 -1.59 -1.83 -10.06
N LEU A 91 -2.32 -2.22 -9.03
CA LEU A 91 -2.62 -1.35 -7.89
C LEU A 91 -2.45 -2.13 -6.58
N ALA A 92 -1.76 -1.52 -5.61
CA ALA A 92 -1.74 -1.98 -4.23
C ALA A 92 -2.76 -1.20 -3.38
N VAL A 93 -3.31 -1.87 -2.36
CA VAL A 93 -3.94 -1.21 -1.21
C VAL A 93 -3.16 -1.57 0.03
N THR A 94 -2.76 -0.54 0.79
CA THR A 94 -1.89 -0.62 1.95
C THR A 94 -2.47 0.16 3.12
N ASP A 95 -3.74 -0.10 3.43
CA ASP A 95 -4.45 0.57 4.51
C ASP A 95 -3.75 0.38 5.86
N HIS A 96 -3.90 1.37 6.76
CA HIS A 96 -3.33 1.31 8.09
C HIS A 96 -3.90 0.16 8.91
N ASP A 97 -3.01 -0.69 9.41
CA ASP A 97 -3.26 -1.68 10.45
C ASP A 97 -4.47 -2.60 10.18
N GLY A 98 -4.79 -2.87 8.91
CA GLY A 98 -5.95 -3.69 8.61
C GLY A 98 -6.22 -3.97 7.14
N PHE A 99 -7.09 -4.93 6.90
CA PHE A 99 -7.57 -5.35 5.59
C PHE A 99 -9.07 -5.13 5.41
N TYR A 100 -9.63 -4.10 6.04
CA TYR A 100 -11.08 -3.88 6.11
C TYR A 100 -11.73 -3.61 4.75
N GLY A 101 -11.01 -2.99 3.81
CA GLY A 101 -11.48 -2.67 2.47
C GLY A 101 -11.15 -3.71 1.41
N ILE A 102 -10.43 -4.77 1.77
CA ILE A 102 -9.74 -5.63 0.80
C ILE A 102 -10.69 -6.42 -0.12
N VAL A 103 -11.84 -6.86 0.41
CA VAL A 103 -12.84 -7.60 -0.39
C VAL A 103 -13.42 -6.70 -1.48
N ARG A 104 -13.76 -5.45 -1.13
CA ARG A 104 -14.27 -4.46 -2.08
C ARG A 104 -13.25 -4.11 -3.15
N PHE A 105 -11.99 -3.98 -2.72
CA PHE A 105 -10.87 -3.76 -3.63
C PHE A 105 -10.70 -4.90 -4.63
N ALA A 106 -10.66 -6.15 -4.13
CA ALA A 106 -10.48 -7.33 -4.96
C ALA A 106 -11.65 -7.56 -5.93
N GLU A 107 -12.89 -7.30 -5.50
CA GLU A 107 -14.07 -7.39 -6.36
C GLU A 107 -14.00 -6.37 -7.51
N ALA A 108 -13.74 -5.09 -7.20
CA ALA A 108 -13.64 -4.05 -8.21
C ALA A 108 -12.48 -4.33 -9.18
N ALA A 109 -11.31 -4.71 -8.66
CA ALA A 109 -10.15 -5.02 -9.48
C ALA A 109 -10.41 -6.18 -10.46
N ARG A 110 -11.15 -7.19 -10.02
CA ARG A 110 -11.53 -8.33 -10.87
C ARG A 110 -12.38 -7.89 -12.07
N GLU A 111 -13.35 -7.00 -11.86
CA GLU A 111 -14.22 -6.52 -12.93
C GLU A 111 -13.45 -5.77 -14.03
N PHE A 112 -12.34 -5.12 -13.68
CA PHE A 112 -11.46 -4.42 -14.64
C PHE A 112 -10.25 -5.26 -15.09
N GLY A 113 -10.10 -6.49 -14.61
CA GLY A 113 -8.89 -7.28 -14.86
C GLY A 113 -7.61 -6.60 -14.35
N MET A 114 -7.71 -5.82 -13.27
CA MET A 114 -6.59 -5.10 -12.66
C MET A 114 -5.80 -6.03 -11.74
N PRO A 115 -4.49 -6.25 -12.00
CA PRO A 115 -3.63 -6.99 -11.08
C PRO A 115 -3.57 -6.29 -9.72
N THR A 116 -3.68 -7.08 -8.64
CA THR A 116 -3.78 -6.59 -7.27
C THR A 116 -2.58 -6.99 -6.42
N VAL A 117 -2.04 -6.02 -5.69
CA VAL A 117 -1.05 -6.25 -4.64
C VAL A 117 -1.70 -5.93 -3.29
N PHE A 118 -1.49 -6.80 -2.31
CA PHE A 118 -2.08 -6.66 -0.99
C PHE A 118 -1.00 -6.36 0.03
N GLY A 119 -1.20 -5.28 0.78
CA GLY A 119 -0.26 -4.84 1.80
C GLY A 119 -0.96 -4.11 2.94
N ALA A 120 -0.18 -3.69 3.91
CA ALA A 120 -0.62 -2.82 4.99
C ALA A 120 0.51 -1.90 5.42
N GLU A 121 0.17 -0.71 5.84
CA GLU A 121 1.07 0.18 6.54
C GLU A 121 0.88 -0.01 8.04
N LEU A 122 1.89 -0.59 8.71
CA LEU A 122 1.84 -0.91 10.14
C LEU A 122 2.32 0.29 10.96
N SER A 123 1.52 0.70 11.94
CA SER A 123 1.85 1.79 12.86
C SER A 123 2.73 1.26 14.00
N LEU A 124 4.06 1.32 13.86
CA LEU A 124 5.01 0.83 14.86
C LEU A 124 5.04 1.70 16.12
N GLU A 125 4.79 2.99 15.96
CA GLU A 125 4.51 3.93 17.04
C GLU A 125 3.10 4.48 16.81
N PRO A 126 2.18 4.36 17.78
CA PRO A 126 0.81 4.78 17.58
C PRO A 126 0.73 6.28 17.32
N ASP A 127 0.06 6.63 16.22
CA ASP A 127 -0.29 8.00 15.86
C ASP A 127 -1.41 8.51 16.78
N ILE A 128 -1.09 8.82 18.02
CA ILE A 128 -2.06 9.37 18.96
C ILE A 128 -2.38 10.80 18.55
N ALA A 129 -3.52 10.98 17.90
CA ALA A 129 -4.02 12.30 17.53
C ALA A 129 -4.23 13.17 18.77
N ARG A 130 -3.46 14.25 18.90
CA ARG A 130 -3.65 15.26 19.93
C ARG A 130 -4.39 16.45 19.34
N THR A 131 -5.25 17.07 20.14
CA THR A 131 -5.97 18.28 19.71
C THR A 131 -4.99 19.34 19.21
N GLY A 132 -5.23 19.86 18.01
CA GLY A 132 -4.37 20.86 17.37
C GLY A 132 -3.10 20.32 16.71
N GLN A 133 -2.87 19.00 16.72
CA GLN A 133 -1.75 18.37 16.02
C GLN A 133 -2.24 17.83 14.69
N ASN A 134 -1.87 18.49 13.60
CA ASN A 134 -2.34 18.19 12.25
C ASN A 134 -1.84 16.84 11.75
N ASP A 135 -0.65 16.46 12.16
CA ASP A 135 0.00 15.23 11.79
C ASP A 135 0.72 14.64 13.00
N PRO A 136 0.11 13.67 13.67
CA PRO A 136 0.71 13.08 14.87
C PRO A 136 2.03 12.39 14.50
N PRO A 137 3.05 12.46 15.38
CA PRO A 137 4.29 11.73 15.18
C PRO A 137 3.99 10.23 15.22
N GLY A 138 4.59 9.49 14.31
CA GLY A 138 4.46 8.05 14.24
C GLY A 138 5.63 7.47 13.45
N GLU A 139 5.79 6.16 13.51
CA GLU A 139 6.67 5.41 12.61
C GLU A 139 5.86 4.33 11.93
N HIS A 140 5.98 4.29 10.62
CA HIS A 140 5.25 3.36 9.79
C HIS A 140 6.20 2.35 9.14
N LEU A 141 5.71 1.12 9.01
CA LEU A 141 6.35 0.06 8.23
C LEU A 141 5.41 -0.37 7.12
N LEU A 142 5.79 -0.09 5.89
CA LEU A 142 5.00 -0.47 4.72
C LEU A 142 5.37 -1.88 4.27
N VAL A 143 4.40 -2.78 4.34
CA VAL A 143 4.56 -4.21 4.05
C VAL A 143 3.68 -4.60 2.87
N LEU A 144 4.28 -5.19 1.82
CA LEU A 144 3.58 -5.85 0.74
C LEU A 144 3.69 -7.37 0.91
N ALA A 145 2.58 -8.07 0.78
CA ALA A 145 2.58 -9.52 0.71
C ALA A 145 3.08 -9.99 -0.66
N ARG A 146 4.07 -10.85 -0.70
CA ARG A 146 4.59 -11.43 -1.96
C ARG A 146 3.65 -12.47 -2.57
N ASP A 147 2.83 -13.08 -1.71
CA ASP A 147 1.94 -14.18 -2.08
C ASP A 147 0.80 -14.35 -1.07
N GLY A 148 -0.07 -15.33 -1.28
CA GLY A 148 -1.17 -15.65 -0.37
C GLY A 148 -0.70 -16.05 1.03
N GLU A 149 0.48 -16.65 1.16
CA GLU A 149 1.07 -16.97 2.48
C GLU A 149 1.52 -15.69 3.20
N GLY A 150 2.16 -14.77 2.49
CA GLY A 150 2.52 -13.46 3.02
C GLY A 150 1.31 -12.67 3.50
N TYR A 151 0.22 -12.69 2.73
CA TYR A 151 -1.05 -12.06 3.14
C TYR A 151 -1.62 -12.71 4.41
N ARG A 152 -1.66 -14.05 4.47
CA ARG A 152 -2.15 -14.78 5.64
C ARG A 152 -1.33 -14.44 6.90
N ARG A 153 -0.01 -14.40 6.77
CA ARG A 153 0.91 -14.03 7.86
C ARG A 153 0.69 -12.60 8.32
N LEU A 154 0.58 -11.65 7.38
CA LEU A 154 0.36 -10.24 7.68
C LEU A 154 -1.00 -10.03 8.36
N SER A 155 -2.06 -10.66 7.85
CA SER A 155 -3.39 -10.63 8.45
C SER A 155 -3.39 -11.18 9.89
N ARG A 156 -2.67 -12.28 10.13
CA ARG A 156 -2.53 -12.86 11.47
C ARG A 156 -1.78 -11.92 12.41
N THR A 157 -0.67 -11.35 11.95
CA THR A 157 0.14 -10.41 12.75
C THR A 157 -0.65 -9.17 13.16
N ILE A 158 -1.44 -8.60 12.24
CA ILE A 158 -2.32 -7.47 12.54
C ILE A 158 -3.40 -7.89 13.57
N ALA A 159 -4.03 -9.04 13.38
CA ALA A 159 -5.04 -9.53 14.30
C ALA A 159 -4.47 -9.75 15.72
N ASP A 160 -3.30 -10.36 15.83
CA ASP A 160 -2.63 -10.61 17.10
C ASP A 160 -2.26 -9.27 17.81
N ALA A 161 -1.80 -8.25 17.05
CA ALA A 161 -1.52 -6.92 17.58
C ALA A 161 -2.77 -6.23 18.14
N HIS A 162 -3.92 -6.35 17.44
CA HIS A 162 -5.21 -5.87 17.95
C HIS A 162 -5.64 -6.58 19.23
N MET A 163 -5.45 -7.90 19.30
CA MET A 163 -5.83 -8.69 20.48
C MET A 163 -4.97 -8.37 21.71
N VAL A 164 -3.66 -8.15 21.50
CA VAL A 164 -2.73 -7.82 22.60
C VAL A 164 -2.96 -6.41 23.12
N ALA A 165 -3.33 -5.47 22.27
CA ALA A 165 -3.52 -4.08 22.65
C ALA A 165 -4.66 -3.88 23.67
N GLY A 166 -5.70 -4.71 23.61
CA GLY A 166 -6.84 -4.66 24.54
C GLY A 166 -7.69 -3.39 24.47
N GLU A 167 -7.22 -2.39 23.75
CA GLU A 167 -7.88 -1.09 23.58
C GLU A 167 -7.87 -0.70 22.10
N LYS A 168 -9.00 -0.30 21.57
CA LYS A 168 -9.16 0.07 20.17
C LYS A 168 -8.29 1.28 19.82
N GLY A 169 -7.46 1.12 18.77
CA GLY A 169 -6.60 2.19 18.25
C GLY A 169 -5.23 2.29 18.93
N LEU A 170 -4.89 1.38 19.83
CA LEU A 170 -3.57 1.30 20.47
C LEU A 170 -2.88 -0.01 20.06
N LEU A 171 -2.54 -0.15 18.79
CA LEU A 171 -1.77 -1.29 18.33
C LEU A 171 -0.33 -1.23 18.83
N ARG A 172 0.22 -2.40 19.09
CA ARG A 172 1.63 -2.56 19.44
C ARG A 172 2.19 -3.74 18.68
N TYR A 173 3.22 -3.46 17.89
CA TYR A 173 3.98 -4.48 17.18
C TYR A 173 5.32 -4.67 17.88
N ASP A 174 5.68 -5.94 18.08
CA ASP A 174 7.03 -6.32 18.45
C ASP A 174 7.87 -6.42 17.17
N ARG A 175 8.93 -5.63 17.06
CA ARG A 175 9.76 -5.55 15.84
C ARG A 175 10.48 -6.87 15.53
N GLU A 176 10.94 -7.61 16.56
CA GLU A 176 11.57 -8.91 16.36
C GLU A 176 10.54 -9.95 15.89
N ALA A 177 9.34 -9.92 16.49
CA ALA A 177 8.23 -10.80 16.06
C ALA A 177 7.78 -10.49 14.63
N LEU A 178 7.79 -9.22 14.19
CA LEU A 178 7.45 -8.86 12.81
C LEU A 178 8.41 -9.49 11.81
N ALA A 179 9.71 -9.43 12.06
CA ALA A 179 10.72 -10.03 11.19
C ALA A 179 10.53 -11.55 11.05
N ALA A 180 10.29 -12.23 12.17
CA ALA A 180 10.01 -13.66 12.20
C ALA A 180 8.69 -14.02 11.48
N ALA A 181 7.65 -13.20 11.64
CA ALA A 181 6.36 -13.40 11.00
C ALA A 181 6.46 -13.29 9.46
N GLY A 182 7.25 -12.36 8.96
CA GLY A 182 7.46 -12.16 7.52
C GLY A 182 8.04 -13.38 6.84
N GLY A 183 9.10 -13.96 7.41
CA GLY A 183 9.69 -15.23 6.97
C GLY A 183 10.03 -15.30 5.48
N GLY A 184 10.40 -14.17 4.84
CA GLY A 184 10.68 -14.06 3.41
C GLY A 184 9.45 -13.88 2.49
N HIS A 185 8.23 -13.92 3.04
CA HIS A 185 6.99 -13.72 2.28
C HIS A 185 6.51 -12.26 2.23
N TRP A 186 7.26 -11.34 2.82
CA TRP A 186 6.97 -9.92 2.78
C TRP A 186 8.05 -9.16 2.02
N LEU A 187 7.63 -8.13 1.32
CA LEU A 187 8.49 -7.09 0.78
C LEU A 187 8.25 -5.82 1.61
N ILE A 188 9.31 -5.24 2.10
CA ILE A 188 9.28 -4.03 2.92
C ILE A 188 9.67 -2.84 2.05
N LEU A 189 8.77 -1.89 1.88
CA LEU A 189 9.09 -0.58 1.36
C LEU A 189 9.48 0.32 2.54
N THR A 190 10.50 1.17 2.35
CA THR A 190 11.01 2.00 3.43
C THR A 190 10.03 3.08 3.90
N GLY A 191 8.90 3.20 3.23
CA GLY A 191 7.80 4.08 3.57
C GLY A 191 8.01 5.52 3.12
N CYS A 192 6.93 6.29 3.17
CA CYS A 192 6.95 7.72 2.87
C CYS A 192 7.60 8.52 4.01
N ARG A 193 7.19 9.78 4.22
CA ARG A 193 7.76 10.67 5.26
C ARG A 193 7.73 10.13 6.70
N LYS A 194 6.84 9.18 7.04
CA LYS A 194 6.80 8.49 8.34
C LYS A 194 7.55 7.16 8.35
N GLY A 195 8.07 6.72 7.23
CA GLY A 195 8.93 5.55 7.12
C GLY A 195 10.27 5.76 7.80
N ALA A 196 10.91 4.67 8.19
CA ALA A 196 12.13 4.67 8.98
C ALA A 196 13.24 5.53 8.36
N LEU A 197 13.47 5.41 7.03
CA LEU A 197 14.56 6.12 6.35
C LEU A 197 14.33 7.62 6.29
N ARG A 198 13.15 8.07 5.84
CA ARG A 198 12.86 9.49 5.70
C ARG A 198 12.87 10.18 7.07
N ARG A 199 12.27 9.57 8.09
CA ARG A 199 12.34 10.09 9.46
C ARG A 199 13.76 10.18 9.99
N ALA A 200 14.61 9.19 9.72
CA ALA A 200 16.01 9.22 10.13
C ALA A 200 16.78 10.33 9.40
N LEU A 201 16.54 10.49 8.09
CA LEU A 201 17.11 11.57 7.29
C LEU A 201 16.74 12.95 7.85
N ASP A 202 15.46 13.18 8.14
CA ASP A 202 14.95 14.46 8.64
C ASP A 202 15.47 14.80 10.04
N ARG A 203 15.74 13.81 10.89
CA ARG A 203 16.16 14.00 12.28
C ARG A 203 17.68 14.02 12.47
N GLY A 204 18.42 13.22 11.71
CA GLY A 204 19.85 12.99 11.92
C GLY A 204 20.69 12.99 10.66
N GLY A 205 20.11 13.39 9.52
CA GLY A 205 20.80 13.47 8.24
C GLY A 205 21.17 12.10 7.65
N VAL A 206 22.05 12.13 6.64
CA VAL A 206 22.47 10.94 5.89
C VAL A 206 23.01 9.82 6.77
N PRO A 207 23.85 10.05 7.79
CA PRO A 207 24.37 8.95 8.62
C PRO A 207 23.28 8.20 9.39
N ALA A 208 22.24 8.91 9.86
CA ALA A 208 21.12 8.30 10.55
C ALA A 208 20.24 7.48 9.58
N ALA A 209 20.00 7.99 8.38
CA ALA A 209 19.26 7.27 7.35
C ALA A 209 20.01 6.01 6.87
N GLU A 210 21.32 6.08 6.70
CA GLU A 210 22.17 4.92 6.37
C GLU A 210 22.08 3.85 7.45
N GLN A 211 22.12 4.24 8.72
CA GLN A 211 21.97 3.32 9.83
C GLN A 211 20.57 2.66 9.84
N ALA A 212 19.52 3.44 9.63
CA ALA A 212 18.15 2.93 9.55
C ALA A 212 17.98 1.92 8.40
N LEU A 213 18.57 2.19 7.23
CA LEU A 213 18.54 1.26 6.10
C LEU A 213 19.27 -0.05 6.44
N ARG A 214 20.42 0.05 7.08
CA ARG A 214 21.19 -1.13 7.52
C ARG A 214 20.38 -1.98 8.51
N GLU A 215 19.73 -1.35 9.48
CA GLU A 215 18.87 -2.04 10.45
C GLU A 215 17.69 -2.76 9.79
N LEU A 216 17.06 -2.14 8.79
CA LEU A 216 15.99 -2.80 8.02
C LEU A 216 16.52 -4.01 7.25
N ILE A 217 17.68 -3.89 6.60
CA ILE A 217 18.32 -4.99 5.86
C ILE A 217 18.70 -6.14 6.80
N GLU A 218 19.27 -5.84 7.97
CA GLU A 218 19.62 -6.84 8.98
C GLU A 218 18.38 -7.55 9.53
N THR A 219 17.28 -6.81 9.70
CA THR A 219 16.05 -7.31 10.29
C THR A 219 15.24 -8.17 9.32
N TYR A 220 15.05 -7.72 8.07
CA TYR A 220 14.14 -8.37 7.11
C TYR A 220 14.87 -9.12 6.00
N GLY A 221 16.18 -8.96 5.86
CA GLY A 221 16.98 -9.51 4.78
C GLY A 221 17.06 -8.58 3.56
N HIS A 222 18.22 -8.55 2.93
CA HIS A 222 18.55 -7.67 1.81
C HIS A 222 17.54 -7.76 0.66
N ASP A 223 17.13 -8.96 0.28
CA ASP A 223 16.23 -9.20 -0.86
C ASP A 223 14.76 -8.83 -0.58
N ASN A 224 14.47 -8.42 0.66
CA ASN A 224 13.13 -8.04 1.10
C ASN A 224 12.99 -6.54 1.34
N ILE A 225 14.00 -5.73 1.02
CA ILE A 225 13.99 -4.29 1.22
C ILE A 225 13.97 -3.56 -0.12
N VAL A 226 13.11 -2.56 -0.23
CA VAL A 226 13.04 -1.62 -1.36
C VAL A 226 12.97 -0.21 -0.81
N VAL A 227 13.82 0.68 -1.31
CA VAL A 227 13.79 2.09 -0.92
C VAL A 227 12.72 2.84 -1.70
N GLU A 228 11.76 3.40 -1.00
CA GLU A 228 10.64 4.13 -1.58
C GLU A 228 11.02 5.59 -1.84
N LEU A 229 10.72 6.06 -3.05
CA LEU A 229 10.85 7.44 -3.48
C LEU A 229 9.46 8.01 -3.75
N THR A 230 9.12 9.13 -3.10
CA THR A 230 7.81 9.76 -3.23
C THR A 230 7.93 11.19 -3.71
N ALA A 231 6.97 11.65 -4.51
CA ALA A 231 6.86 13.04 -4.95
C ALA A 231 5.45 13.56 -4.66
N GLN A 232 5.27 14.17 -3.50
CA GLN A 232 3.99 14.68 -3.01
C GLN A 232 3.85 16.19 -3.17
N GLY A 233 4.86 16.85 -3.76
CA GLY A 233 4.91 18.29 -3.97
C GLY A 233 5.44 19.07 -2.77
N MET A 234 6.22 18.40 -1.93
CA MET A 234 6.99 19.06 -0.87
C MET A 234 8.25 19.70 -1.47
N ALA A 235 8.72 20.81 -0.88
CA ALA A 235 9.86 21.56 -1.41
C ALA A 235 11.19 20.77 -1.37
N ASP A 236 11.29 19.78 -0.51
CA ASP A 236 12.46 18.95 -0.26
C ASP A 236 12.35 17.52 -0.86
N ASP A 237 11.30 17.23 -1.63
CA ASP A 237 11.10 15.91 -2.25
C ASP A 237 12.29 15.51 -3.13
N ASP A 238 12.76 16.39 -4.01
CA ASP A 238 13.86 16.09 -4.95
C ASP A 238 15.19 15.82 -4.23
N GLU A 239 15.54 16.66 -3.25
CA GLU A 239 16.76 16.49 -2.47
C GLU A 239 16.71 15.22 -1.62
N GLY A 240 15.58 14.99 -0.95
CA GLY A 240 15.35 13.78 -0.15
C GLY A 240 15.42 12.50 -1.00
N ASN A 241 14.75 12.49 -2.15
CA ASN A 241 14.78 11.36 -3.07
C ASN A 241 16.19 11.09 -3.63
N ALA A 242 16.96 12.12 -3.94
CA ALA A 242 18.34 11.96 -4.40
C ALA A 242 19.22 11.29 -3.32
N VAL A 243 19.08 11.70 -2.06
CA VAL A 243 19.79 11.08 -0.93
C VAL A 243 19.35 9.63 -0.76
N LEU A 244 18.05 9.35 -0.72
CA LEU A 244 17.51 7.99 -0.55
C LEU A 244 17.96 7.05 -1.67
N ALA A 245 17.95 7.53 -2.92
CA ALA A 245 18.44 6.76 -4.07
C ALA A 245 19.95 6.48 -3.97
N GLY A 246 20.73 7.45 -3.49
CA GLY A 246 22.16 7.26 -3.21
C GLY A 246 22.43 6.20 -2.15
N LEU A 247 21.65 6.20 -1.07
CA LEU A 247 21.72 5.18 -0.01
C LEU A 247 21.33 3.79 -0.53
N ALA A 248 20.26 3.71 -1.32
CA ALA A 248 19.84 2.46 -1.97
C ALA A 248 20.94 1.87 -2.85
N ALA A 249 21.56 2.72 -3.71
CA ALA A 249 22.67 2.31 -4.57
C ALA A 249 23.88 1.83 -3.77
N GLY A 250 24.21 2.55 -2.68
CA GLY A 250 25.31 2.16 -1.77
C GLY A 250 25.08 0.83 -1.05
N ALA A 251 23.84 0.52 -0.72
CA ALA A 251 23.44 -0.74 -0.08
C ALA A 251 23.13 -1.87 -1.08
N GLY A 252 23.05 -1.57 -2.38
CA GLY A 252 22.73 -2.55 -3.42
C GLY A 252 21.26 -2.99 -3.42
N VAL A 253 20.35 -2.21 -2.82
CA VAL A 253 18.90 -2.49 -2.81
C VAL A 253 18.18 -1.65 -3.88
N PRO A 254 17.07 -2.13 -4.45
CA PRO A 254 16.33 -1.39 -5.46
C PRO A 254 15.59 -0.18 -4.87
N THR A 255 15.28 0.79 -5.74
CA THR A 255 14.35 1.89 -5.45
C THR A 255 12.99 1.61 -6.10
N VAL A 256 11.93 2.18 -5.56
CA VAL A 256 10.59 2.17 -6.15
C VAL A 256 9.93 3.55 -6.02
N ALA A 257 9.28 3.99 -7.09
CA ALA A 257 8.49 5.21 -7.08
C ALA A 257 7.05 4.90 -6.68
N THR A 258 6.48 5.68 -5.75
CA THR A 258 5.06 5.62 -5.38
C THR A 258 4.48 7.02 -5.23
N THR A 259 3.16 7.12 -5.25
CA THR A 259 2.46 8.38 -4.95
C THR A 259 2.17 8.54 -3.45
N GLY A 260 2.17 7.45 -2.67
CA GLY A 260 1.66 7.45 -1.31
C GLY A 260 0.22 7.99 -1.32
N ALA A 261 -0.64 7.42 -2.17
CA ALA A 261 -1.94 7.99 -2.45
C ALA A 261 -2.90 7.84 -1.27
N HIS A 262 -3.55 8.93 -0.88
CA HIS A 262 -4.61 8.95 0.13
C HIS A 262 -6.00 9.17 -0.49
N PHE A 263 -6.06 9.37 -1.79
CA PHE A 263 -7.31 9.47 -2.54
C PHE A 263 -7.08 9.22 -4.04
N ALA A 264 -8.14 8.85 -4.75
CA ALA A 264 -8.06 8.44 -6.13
C ALA A 264 -7.66 9.59 -7.08
N ALA A 265 -8.32 10.73 -7.00
CA ALA A 265 -8.16 11.81 -7.97
C ALA A 265 -8.20 13.19 -7.32
N PRO A 266 -7.64 14.24 -7.96
CA PRO A 266 -7.57 15.61 -7.42
C PRO A 266 -8.90 16.18 -6.92
N ARG A 267 -10.03 15.76 -7.49
CA ARG A 267 -11.37 16.18 -7.06
C ARG A 267 -11.69 15.79 -5.61
N ARG A 268 -11.03 14.78 -5.05
CA ARG A 268 -11.18 14.32 -3.66
C ARG A 268 -10.35 15.11 -2.64
N ARG A 269 -9.45 15.97 -3.10
CA ARG A 269 -8.58 16.77 -2.23
C ARG A 269 -9.34 17.51 -1.12
N ARG A 270 -10.46 18.17 -1.45
CA ARG A 270 -11.22 18.92 -0.44
C ARG A 270 -11.81 18.01 0.66
N LEU A 271 -12.22 16.80 0.28
CA LEU A 271 -12.67 15.80 1.25
C LEU A 271 -11.51 15.35 2.15
N ALA A 272 -10.34 15.05 1.56
CA ALA A 272 -9.15 14.67 2.32
C ALA A 272 -8.75 15.76 3.32
N MET A 273 -8.81 17.05 2.90
CA MET A 273 -8.58 18.20 3.78
C MET A 273 -9.58 18.25 4.93
N ALA A 274 -10.85 18.05 4.66
CA ALA A 274 -11.89 18.05 5.70
C ALA A 274 -11.68 16.89 6.68
N MET A 275 -11.31 15.71 6.20
CA MET A 275 -11.01 14.55 7.06
C MET A 275 -9.79 14.81 7.94
N ALA A 276 -8.74 15.40 7.39
CA ALA A 276 -7.57 15.82 8.17
C ALA A 276 -7.93 16.85 9.25
N ALA A 277 -8.83 17.80 8.95
CA ALA A 277 -9.33 18.76 9.94
C ALA A 277 -10.10 18.07 11.08
N VAL A 278 -10.95 17.11 10.74
CA VAL A 278 -11.67 16.29 11.72
C VAL A 278 -10.69 15.51 12.60
N ARG A 279 -9.67 14.88 12.00
CA ARG A 279 -8.62 14.15 12.72
C ARG A 279 -7.87 15.06 13.70
N ALA A 280 -7.49 16.25 13.23
CA ALA A 280 -6.80 17.26 14.04
C ALA A 280 -7.73 17.98 15.04
N ARG A 281 -9.04 17.76 14.99
CA ARG A 281 -10.05 18.47 15.80
C ARG A 281 -9.93 19.98 15.66
N THR A 282 -9.77 20.45 14.44
CA THR A 282 -9.66 21.88 14.10
C THR A 282 -10.45 22.18 12.83
N ASP A 283 -10.52 23.44 12.43
CA ASP A 283 -11.13 23.84 11.16
C ASP A 283 -10.13 23.73 10.00
N ILE A 284 -10.66 23.78 8.79
CA ILE A 284 -9.89 23.60 7.55
C ILE A 284 -8.94 24.77 7.28
N ASP A 285 -9.23 25.95 7.82
CA ASP A 285 -8.47 27.17 7.58
C ASP A 285 -7.21 27.24 8.48
N THR A 286 -7.24 26.53 9.61
CA THR A 286 -6.13 26.46 10.58
C THR A 286 -5.21 25.26 10.38
N ILE A 287 -5.57 24.33 9.50
CA ILE A 287 -4.76 23.16 9.12
C ILE A 287 -3.62 23.59 8.19
N SER A 288 -2.57 24.24 8.64
CA SER A 288 -1.54 24.77 7.76
C SER A 288 -0.33 23.83 7.52
N GLY A 289 0.07 23.04 8.48
CA GLY A 289 1.35 22.31 8.40
C GLY A 289 1.34 21.01 7.60
N TRP A 290 0.17 20.40 7.38
CA TRP A 290 0.04 19.08 6.73
C TRP A 290 -0.52 19.15 5.31
N MET A 291 -1.04 20.28 4.94
CA MET A 291 -1.76 20.49 3.69
C MET A 291 -0.95 20.30 2.40
N PRO A 292 0.34 20.63 2.33
CA PRO A 292 1.12 20.40 1.11
C PRO A 292 1.17 18.91 0.71
N GLY A 293 1.43 18.01 1.67
CA GLY A 293 1.45 16.57 1.41
C GLY A 293 0.11 16.02 0.92
N VAL A 294 -1.00 16.46 1.54
CA VAL A 294 -2.35 16.07 1.11
C VAL A 294 -2.67 16.48 -0.32
N ALA A 295 -2.12 17.60 -0.80
CA ALA A 295 -2.39 18.09 -2.15
C ALA A 295 -1.88 17.17 -3.25
N GLY A 296 -0.77 16.50 -3.01
CA GLY A 296 -0.07 15.64 -3.97
C GLY A 296 -0.41 14.15 -3.87
N SER A 297 -1.02 13.71 -2.78
CA SER A 297 -1.23 12.29 -2.45
C SER A 297 -2.44 11.68 -3.18
N HIS A 298 -2.40 11.63 -4.51
CA HIS A 298 -3.42 10.99 -5.34
C HIS A 298 -2.77 10.12 -6.42
N LEU A 299 -3.54 9.18 -6.96
CA LEU A 299 -3.06 8.30 -8.02
C LEU A 299 -2.65 9.10 -9.26
N ARG A 300 -1.58 8.67 -9.91
CA ARG A 300 -1.01 9.30 -11.10
C ARG A 300 -0.71 8.27 -12.16
N SER A 301 -0.78 8.70 -13.42
CA SER A 301 -0.31 7.90 -14.55
C SER A 301 1.22 7.79 -14.56
N GLY A 302 1.76 6.80 -15.27
CA GLY A 302 3.20 6.67 -15.46
C GLY A 302 3.83 7.91 -16.12
N ASP A 303 3.12 8.55 -17.06
CA ASP A 303 3.60 9.79 -17.69
C ASP A 303 3.69 10.97 -16.68
N GLU A 304 2.79 11.01 -15.69
CA GLU A 304 2.86 12.00 -14.61
C GLU A 304 4.01 11.67 -13.65
N MET A 305 4.20 10.40 -13.30
CA MET A 305 5.32 9.97 -12.46
C MET A 305 6.66 10.26 -13.10
N ALA A 306 6.80 10.02 -14.41
CA ALA A 306 8.03 10.34 -15.15
C ALA A 306 8.36 11.85 -15.15
N ARG A 307 7.34 12.72 -15.13
CA ARG A 307 7.54 14.18 -14.99
C ARG A 307 7.90 14.61 -13.57
N LEU A 308 7.39 13.89 -12.56
CA LEU A 308 7.64 14.19 -11.15
C LEU A 308 9.00 13.68 -10.67
N LEU A 309 9.43 12.54 -11.17
CA LEU A 309 10.68 11.88 -10.80
C LEU A 309 11.61 11.67 -12.00
N PRO A 310 11.96 12.74 -12.74
CA PRO A 310 12.73 12.61 -13.98
C PRO A 310 14.15 12.09 -13.77
N ALA A 311 14.69 12.23 -12.56
CA ALA A 311 16.01 11.73 -12.18
C ALA A 311 16.01 10.23 -11.78
N HIS A 312 14.83 9.61 -11.63
CA HIS A 312 14.70 8.27 -11.09
C HIS A 312 13.79 7.37 -11.96
N PRO A 313 14.06 7.24 -13.29
CA PRO A 313 13.23 6.41 -14.17
C PRO A 313 13.22 4.93 -13.75
N ASP A 314 14.34 4.41 -13.25
CA ASP A 314 14.46 3.02 -12.80
C ASP A 314 13.50 2.72 -11.63
N ALA A 315 13.24 3.70 -10.76
CA ALA A 315 12.29 3.53 -9.66
C ALA A 315 10.84 3.37 -10.15
N ILE A 316 10.50 4.00 -11.28
CA ILE A 316 9.19 3.86 -11.93
C ILE A 316 9.08 2.49 -12.60
N ASP A 317 10.11 2.07 -13.30
CA ASP A 317 10.14 0.75 -13.97
C ASP A 317 10.11 -0.39 -12.95
N ASN A 318 10.83 -0.24 -11.83
CA ASN A 318 10.84 -1.22 -10.73
C ASN A 318 9.44 -1.40 -10.11
N ALA A 319 8.60 -0.37 -10.08
CA ALA A 319 7.24 -0.49 -9.56
C ALA A 319 6.42 -1.54 -10.33
N VAL A 320 6.59 -1.62 -11.65
CA VAL A 320 5.92 -2.63 -12.48
C VAL A 320 6.48 -4.03 -12.21
N GLY A 321 7.80 -4.16 -12.09
CA GLY A 321 8.46 -5.43 -11.78
C GLY A 321 8.03 -5.98 -10.41
N ILE A 322 8.06 -5.12 -9.39
CA ILE A 322 7.64 -5.49 -8.02
C ILE A 322 6.15 -5.86 -8.00
N ALA A 323 5.31 -5.09 -8.70
CA ALA A 323 3.89 -5.43 -8.81
C ALA A 323 3.68 -6.81 -9.45
N ALA A 324 4.44 -7.16 -10.49
CA ALA A 324 4.35 -8.47 -11.12
C ALA A 324 4.78 -9.62 -10.19
N ASP A 325 5.80 -9.37 -9.36
CA ASP A 325 6.30 -10.36 -8.40
C ASP A 325 5.37 -10.54 -7.17
N CYS A 326 4.58 -9.51 -6.83
CA CYS A 326 3.70 -9.49 -5.65
C CYS A 326 2.20 -9.60 -5.99
N ALA A 327 1.81 -9.57 -7.28
CA ALA A 327 0.41 -9.63 -7.64
C ALA A 327 -0.14 -11.05 -7.50
N PHE A 328 -1.27 -11.16 -6.82
CA PHE A 328 -2.04 -12.40 -6.73
C PHE A 328 -3.52 -12.10 -6.51
N HIS A 329 -4.36 -13.12 -6.66
CA HIS A 329 -5.79 -13.00 -6.43
C HIS A 329 -6.16 -13.59 -5.08
N LEU A 330 -6.93 -12.84 -4.30
CA LEU A 330 -7.61 -13.42 -3.14
C LEU A 330 -8.71 -14.36 -3.66
N GLY A 331 -8.38 -15.63 -3.78
CA GLY A 331 -9.40 -16.66 -3.88
C GLY A 331 -10.16 -16.63 -2.57
N LEU A 332 -11.44 -16.26 -2.61
CA LEU A 332 -12.30 -16.48 -1.47
C LEU A 332 -12.33 -17.99 -1.25
N ILE A 333 -11.51 -18.46 -0.33
CA ILE A 333 -11.64 -19.81 0.20
C ILE A 333 -13.00 -19.79 0.88
N ALA A 334 -13.98 -20.47 0.30
CA ALA A 334 -15.24 -20.70 0.99
C ALA A 334 -14.89 -21.28 2.36
N PRO A 335 -15.30 -20.62 3.46
CA PRO A 335 -15.00 -21.15 4.79
C PRO A 335 -15.56 -22.56 4.84
N GLN A 336 -14.69 -23.54 5.01
CA GLN A 336 -15.15 -24.88 5.37
C GLN A 336 -15.67 -24.74 6.79
N LEU A 337 -16.97 -24.51 6.89
CA LEU A 337 -17.65 -24.59 8.19
C LEU A 337 -17.43 -25.98 8.73
N PRO A 338 -17.06 -26.10 10.01
CA PRO A 338 -16.99 -27.46 10.63
C PRO A 338 -18.31 -28.15 10.41
N PRO A 339 -18.30 -29.46 10.10
CA PRO A 339 -19.52 -30.22 9.95
C PRO A 339 -20.33 -30.10 11.25
N PHE A 340 -21.52 -29.59 11.13
CA PHE A 340 -22.47 -29.52 12.22
C PHE A 340 -23.50 -30.64 12.02
N ASP A 341 -23.52 -31.59 12.96
CA ASP A 341 -24.54 -32.64 12.97
C ASP A 341 -25.89 -31.97 13.23
N VAL A 342 -26.72 -31.86 12.20
CA VAL A 342 -28.09 -31.42 12.35
C VAL A 342 -28.86 -32.64 12.90
N PRO A 343 -29.44 -32.56 14.11
CA PRO A 343 -30.31 -33.64 14.58
C PRO A 343 -31.42 -33.85 13.56
N ASP A 344 -31.62 -35.09 13.15
CA ASP A 344 -32.73 -35.46 12.30
C ASP A 344 -34.02 -35.00 12.96
N GLY A 345 -34.74 -34.04 12.30
CA GLY A 345 -36.01 -33.49 12.73
C GLY A 345 -37.18 -34.42 12.37
#